data_6baa96b6f538ba0dcd1d0e8078f94f34
#
_entry.id   6baa96b6f538ba0dcd1d0e8078f94f34
#
_cell.length_a   1.000
_cell.length_b   1.000
_cell.length_c   1.000
_cell.angle_alpha   90.00
_cell.angle_beta   90.00
_cell.angle_gamma   90.00
#
_symmetry.space_group_name_H-M   'P 1'
#
loop_
_entity.id
_entity.type
_entity.pdbx_description
1 polymer ?
#
loop_
_entity_poly.entity_id
_entity_poly.type
_entity_poly.pdbx_seq_one_letter_code
_entity_poly.pdbx_strand_id
1 'polypeptide(L)'
;MRTCGTVLTSIGISLAACLPVAAQPTVDFPARRAGYWEIHIATEKPTGAPNLDTQVCLDAATDRELMEFGLRMSKDACQRFDMKKAGPNIVIESQCKFGPISSTTRTVMSGDFQLSYSIRIEGTTEGMPGSAKGKQDTLIVQTAKWASATCPNGMKPGDFTLPGGMKFNIQQAKQLQKLLPNIQIR
;
A
#
# COMPACT_ATOMS: atom_id res chain seq x y z
N MET A 1 31.69 -74.03 19.70
CA MET A 1 32.47 -72.77 19.89
C MET A 1 32.12 -71.86 18.80
N ARG A 2 31.25 -70.94 18.99
CA ARG A 2 30.85 -69.89 18.05
C ARG A 2 30.87 -68.56 18.81
N THR A 3 31.80 -67.69 18.45
CA THR A 3 32.02 -66.37 19.01
C THR A 3 30.99 -65.38 18.47
N CYS A 4 30.22 -64.78 19.36
CA CYS A 4 29.25 -63.72 19.07
C CYS A 4 29.98 -62.38 19.02
N GLY A 5 29.99 -61.74 17.84
CA GLY A 5 30.54 -60.41 17.66
C GLY A 5 29.46 -59.37 17.86
N THR A 6 29.66 -58.49 18.85
CA THR A 6 28.76 -57.38 19.19
C THR A 6 29.07 -56.21 18.27
N VAL A 7 28.11 -55.82 17.39
CA VAL A 7 28.18 -54.59 16.59
C VAL A 7 27.55 -53.47 17.40
N LEU A 8 28.38 -52.49 17.83
CA LEU A 8 27.95 -51.24 18.44
C LEU A 8 27.52 -50.25 17.34
N THR A 9 26.22 -50.08 17.20
CA THR A 9 25.65 -49.05 16.31
C THR A 9 25.54 -47.72 17.06
N SER A 10 26.43 -46.77 16.68
CA SER A 10 26.42 -45.39 17.21
C SER A 10 25.25 -44.63 16.57
N ILE A 11 24.21 -44.33 17.33
CA ILE A 11 23.10 -43.46 16.94
C ILE A 11 23.56 -42.00 17.13
N GLY A 12 23.91 -41.34 16.04
CA GLY A 12 24.18 -39.91 16.03
C GLY A 12 22.88 -39.14 16.11
N ILE A 13 22.62 -38.51 17.26
CA ILE A 13 21.51 -37.58 17.43
C ILE A 13 21.92 -36.25 16.83
N SER A 14 21.41 -35.96 15.61
CA SER A 14 21.53 -34.62 15.00
C SER A 14 20.52 -33.69 15.68
N LEU A 15 21.00 -32.82 16.57
CA LEU A 15 20.17 -31.68 17.04
C LEU A 15 19.99 -30.71 15.89
N ALA A 16 18.82 -30.73 15.24
CA ALA A 16 18.38 -29.68 14.35
C ALA A 16 18.07 -28.43 15.19
N ALA A 17 18.95 -27.44 15.16
CA ALA A 17 18.72 -26.14 15.77
C ALA A 17 17.61 -25.41 14.97
N CYS A 18 16.38 -25.42 15.48
CA CYS A 18 15.32 -24.55 14.99
C CYS A 18 15.66 -23.11 15.37
N LEU A 19 16.18 -22.34 14.41
CA LEU A 19 16.34 -20.90 14.57
C LEU A 19 14.92 -20.29 14.63
N PRO A 20 14.63 -19.44 15.62
CA PRO A 20 13.34 -18.74 15.64
C PRO A 20 13.27 -17.81 14.43
N VAL A 21 12.30 -18.02 13.56
CA VAL A 21 11.93 -17.06 12.53
C VAL A 21 11.40 -15.84 13.28
N ALA A 22 12.19 -14.76 13.31
CA ALA A 22 11.73 -13.50 13.86
C ALA A 22 10.52 -13.02 13.02
N ALA A 23 9.35 -13.00 13.63
CA ALA A 23 8.17 -12.40 13.03
C ALA A 23 8.48 -10.92 12.75
N GLN A 24 8.41 -10.52 11.49
CA GLN A 24 8.58 -9.11 11.12
C GLN A 24 7.45 -8.32 11.78
N PRO A 25 7.74 -7.21 12.47
CA PRO A 25 6.70 -6.41 13.08
C PRO A 25 5.75 -5.92 11.99
N THR A 26 4.47 -6.25 12.13
CA THR A 26 3.43 -5.69 11.29
C THR A 26 3.32 -4.21 11.60
N VAL A 27 3.54 -3.35 10.61
CA VAL A 27 3.34 -1.92 10.77
C VAL A 27 1.85 -1.63 10.64
N ASP A 28 1.23 -1.23 11.74
CA ASP A 28 -0.14 -0.76 11.72
C ASP A 28 -0.19 0.67 11.20
N PHE A 29 -1.06 0.92 10.23
CA PHE A 29 -1.35 2.28 9.80
C PHE A 29 -2.11 3.01 10.89
N PRO A 30 -1.76 4.29 11.15
CA PRO A 30 -2.54 5.10 12.06
C PRO A 30 -3.95 5.31 11.50
N ALA A 31 -4.95 5.04 12.34
CA ALA A 31 -6.35 5.26 11.98
C ALA A 31 -6.61 6.75 11.76
N ARG A 32 -7.28 7.08 10.66
CA ARG A 32 -7.73 8.44 10.39
C ARG A 32 -8.97 8.75 11.23
N ARG A 33 -9.08 10.01 11.62
CA ARG A 33 -10.30 10.51 12.28
C ARG A 33 -11.52 10.30 11.40
N ALA A 34 -12.61 9.80 11.98
CA ALA A 34 -13.89 9.66 11.28
C ALA A 34 -14.42 11.02 10.81
N GLY A 35 -15.07 11.04 9.66
CA GLY A 35 -15.65 12.23 9.06
C GLY A 35 -15.19 12.48 7.63
N TYR A 36 -15.25 13.72 7.23
CA TYR A 36 -14.96 14.20 5.89
C TYR A 36 -13.53 14.72 5.78
N TRP A 37 -12.83 14.22 4.75
CA TRP A 37 -11.46 14.59 4.44
C TRP A 37 -11.37 15.17 3.03
N GLU A 38 -10.63 16.26 2.89
CA GLU A 38 -10.22 16.86 1.65
C GLU A 38 -8.78 16.48 1.35
N ILE A 39 -8.53 16.01 0.14
CA ILE A 39 -7.24 15.49 -0.28
C ILE A 39 -6.83 16.21 -1.55
N HIS A 40 -5.68 16.84 -1.51
CA HIS A 40 -5.02 17.47 -2.65
C HIS A 40 -3.82 16.64 -3.09
N ILE A 41 -3.74 16.33 -4.37
CA ILE A 41 -2.66 15.54 -4.97
C ILE A 41 -1.97 16.41 -6.01
N ALA A 42 -0.71 16.75 -5.75
CA ALA A 42 0.15 17.46 -6.66
C ALA A 42 1.16 16.51 -7.30
N THR A 43 1.23 16.47 -8.62
CA THR A 43 2.25 15.75 -9.37
C THR A 43 3.34 16.74 -9.77
N GLU A 44 4.46 16.73 -9.03
CA GLU A 44 5.58 17.63 -9.29
C GLU A 44 6.49 17.08 -10.39
N LYS A 45 6.54 15.76 -10.54
CA LYS A 45 7.23 15.05 -11.63
C LYS A 45 6.36 13.90 -12.15
N PRO A 46 6.14 13.81 -13.47
CA PRO A 46 6.58 14.75 -14.51
C PRO A 46 5.89 16.11 -14.39
N THR A 47 6.57 17.16 -14.84
CA THR A 47 5.98 18.51 -14.91
C THR A 47 4.83 18.57 -15.90
N GLY A 48 3.81 19.38 -15.58
CA GLY A 48 2.63 19.57 -16.45
C GLY A 48 1.48 18.60 -16.21
N ALA A 49 1.62 17.65 -15.30
CA ALA A 49 0.49 16.85 -14.85
C ALA A 49 -0.49 17.74 -14.03
N PRO A 50 -1.80 17.58 -14.20
CA PRO A 50 -2.77 18.35 -13.43
C PRO A 50 -2.76 17.95 -11.95
N ASN A 51 -2.97 18.93 -11.08
CA ASN A 51 -3.30 18.64 -9.68
C ASN A 51 -4.71 18.07 -9.62
N LEU A 52 -4.93 17.20 -8.64
CA LEU A 52 -6.19 16.51 -8.45
C LEU A 52 -6.69 16.77 -7.03
N ASP A 53 -7.95 17.13 -6.93
CA ASP A 53 -8.67 17.21 -5.65
C ASP A 53 -9.63 16.04 -5.54
N THR A 54 -9.59 15.38 -4.40
CA THR A 54 -10.49 14.27 -4.08
C THR A 54 -10.98 14.42 -2.64
N GLN A 55 -12.07 13.76 -2.35
CA GLN A 55 -12.73 13.84 -1.06
C GLN A 55 -13.09 12.43 -0.61
N VAL A 56 -13.04 12.20 0.68
CA VAL A 56 -13.40 10.89 1.24
C VAL A 56 -14.19 11.07 2.52
N CYS A 57 -15.24 10.27 2.65
CA CYS A 57 -16.03 10.14 3.87
C CYS A 57 -15.64 8.85 4.59
N LEU A 58 -15.22 8.94 5.85
CA LEU A 58 -14.70 7.82 6.61
C LEU A 58 -15.44 7.61 7.93
N ASP A 59 -15.62 6.37 8.30
CA ASP A 59 -15.75 5.92 9.68
C ASP A 59 -14.61 4.91 9.98
N ALA A 60 -14.54 4.44 11.20
CA ALA A 60 -13.46 3.53 11.62
C ALA A 60 -13.43 2.21 10.83
N ALA A 61 -14.58 1.72 10.37
CA ALA A 61 -14.68 0.49 9.59
C ALA A 61 -14.21 0.71 8.16
N THR A 62 -14.73 1.75 7.50
CA THR A 62 -14.38 2.07 6.11
C THR A 62 -12.96 2.59 5.95
N ASP A 63 -12.41 3.27 6.97
CA ASP A 63 -11.00 3.63 7.01
C ASP A 63 -10.10 2.39 6.93
N ARG A 64 -10.36 1.42 7.80
CA ARG A 64 -9.62 0.15 7.81
C ARG A 64 -9.78 -0.59 6.48
N GLU A 65 -10.99 -0.69 5.95
CA GLU A 65 -11.26 -1.35 4.68
C GLU A 65 -10.51 -0.74 3.50
N LEU A 66 -10.45 0.61 3.42
CA LEU A 66 -9.69 1.31 2.38
C LEU A 66 -8.20 1.03 2.48
N MET A 67 -7.65 1.04 3.69
CA MET A 67 -6.24 0.74 3.92
C MET A 67 -5.91 -0.71 3.55
N GLU A 68 -6.71 -1.67 4.00
CA GLU A 68 -6.52 -3.09 3.66
C GLU A 68 -6.66 -3.37 2.16
N PHE A 69 -7.60 -2.69 1.50
CA PHE A 69 -7.79 -2.79 0.05
C PHE A 69 -6.55 -2.30 -0.70
N GLY A 70 -6.06 -1.10 -0.34
CA GLY A 70 -4.85 -0.53 -0.94
C GLY A 70 -3.60 -1.40 -0.71
N LEU A 71 -3.43 -1.93 0.50
CA LEU A 71 -2.32 -2.84 0.81
C LEU A 71 -2.36 -4.14 0.01
N ARG A 72 -3.54 -4.75 -0.14
CA ARG A 72 -3.67 -5.96 -0.97
C ARG A 72 -3.31 -5.68 -2.42
N MET A 73 -3.87 -4.64 -3.01
CA MET A 73 -3.54 -4.26 -4.39
C MET A 73 -2.04 -4.03 -4.57
N SER A 74 -1.40 -3.38 -3.61
CA SER A 74 0.05 -3.15 -3.66
C SER A 74 0.84 -4.44 -3.56
N LYS A 75 0.48 -5.36 -2.66
CA LYS A 75 1.16 -6.66 -2.52
C LYS A 75 0.99 -7.53 -3.76
N ASP A 76 -0.19 -7.51 -4.38
CA ASP A 76 -0.48 -8.30 -5.59
C ASP A 76 0.29 -7.76 -6.82
N ALA A 77 0.50 -6.45 -6.89
CA ALA A 77 1.16 -5.79 -8.01
C ALA A 77 2.67 -5.63 -7.84
N CYS A 78 3.19 -5.72 -6.62
CA CYS A 78 4.58 -5.41 -6.31
C CYS A 78 5.39 -6.67 -5.98
N GLN A 79 6.52 -6.82 -6.64
CA GLN A 79 7.50 -7.88 -6.36
C GLN A 79 8.22 -7.63 -5.02
N ARG A 80 8.34 -6.36 -4.63
CA ARG A 80 8.88 -5.92 -3.36
C ARG A 80 7.96 -4.87 -2.76
N PHE A 81 7.60 -5.04 -1.50
CA PHE A 81 6.79 -4.11 -0.74
C PHE A 81 7.22 -4.17 0.74
N ASP A 82 8.12 -3.26 1.10
CA ASP A 82 8.68 -3.16 2.44
C ASP A 82 8.11 -1.94 3.14
N MET A 83 7.50 -2.14 4.29
CA MET A 83 6.93 -1.07 5.10
C MET A 83 7.57 -1.06 6.47
N LYS A 84 8.01 0.12 6.92
CA LYS A 84 8.65 0.29 8.23
C LYS A 84 8.27 1.61 8.89
N LYS A 85 8.26 1.62 10.21
CA LYS A 85 8.17 2.84 10.99
C LYS A 85 9.55 3.51 11.09
N ALA A 86 9.63 4.80 10.79
CA ALA A 86 10.86 5.59 10.85
C ALA A 86 10.59 6.88 11.65
N GLY A 87 10.78 6.80 12.98
CA GLY A 87 10.35 7.85 13.90
C GLY A 87 8.83 8.04 13.85
N PRO A 88 8.34 9.28 13.65
CA PRO A 88 6.91 9.56 13.52
C PRO A 88 6.33 9.15 12.14
N ASN A 89 7.18 8.81 11.18
CA ASN A 89 6.79 8.54 9.80
C ASN A 89 6.62 7.04 9.54
N ILE A 90 5.82 6.72 8.52
CA ILE A 90 5.79 5.41 7.88
C ILE A 90 6.50 5.54 6.54
N VAL A 91 7.46 4.66 6.30
CA VAL A 91 8.20 4.59 5.04
C VAL A 91 7.87 3.29 4.34
N ILE A 92 7.50 3.37 3.06
CA ILE A 92 7.22 2.23 2.21
C ILE A 92 8.20 2.27 1.03
N GLU A 93 8.91 1.18 0.79
CA GLU A 93 9.74 0.98 -0.38
C GLU A 93 9.09 -0.11 -1.23
N SER A 94 8.83 0.19 -2.50
CA SER A 94 8.15 -0.75 -3.38
C SER A 94 8.76 -0.83 -4.77
N GLN A 95 8.67 -2.03 -5.36
CA GLN A 95 8.97 -2.31 -6.76
C GLN A 95 7.77 -3.04 -7.35
N CYS A 96 7.05 -2.36 -8.22
CA CYS A 96 5.78 -2.84 -8.73
C CYS A 96 5.83 -2.97 -10.25
N LYS A 97 5.03 -3.90 -10.80
CA LYS A 97 4.92 -4.12 -12.23
C LYS A 97 3.44 -4.23 -12.63
N PHE A 98 3.03 -3.39 -13.57
CA PHE A 98 1.69 -3.35 -14.13
C PHE A 98 1.77 -3.49 -15.65
N GLY A 99 1.67 -4.71 -16.16
CA GLY A 99 1.89 -4.99 -17.58
C GLY A 99 3.30 -4.56 -18.02
N PRO A 100 3.44 -3.66 -19.03
CA PRO A 100 4.73 -3.15 -19.47
C PRO A 100 5.34 -2.11 -18.54
N ILE A 101 4.55 -1.55 -17.62
CA ILE A 101 4.98 -0.48 -16.73
C ILE A 101 5.61 -1.07 -15.48
N SER A 102 6.82 -0.63 -15.15
CA SER A 102 7.49 -0.93 -13.88
C SER A 102 7.77 0.36 -13.11
N SER A 103 7.66 0.29 -11.79
CA SER A 103 7.95 1.43 -10.92
C SER A 103 8.76 1.00 -9.69
N THR A 104 9.69 1.86 -9.31
CA THR A 104 10.42 1.75 -8.04
C THR A 104 10.16 3.02 -7.26
N THR A 105 9.53 2.92 -6.10
CA THR A 105 9.12 4.09 -5.33
C THR A 105 9.51 3.99 -3.87
N ARG A 106 9.71 5.15 -3.28
CA ARG A 106 9.80 5.37 -1.83
C ARG A 106 8.69 6.32 -1.43
N THR A 107 7.80 5.85 -0.57
CA THR A 107 6.69 6.62 -0.02
C THR A 107 6.97 6.95 1.43
N VAL A 108 6.79 8.22 1.80
CA VAL A 108 6.86 8.70 3.18
C VAL A 108 5.49 9.25 3.57
N MET A 109 4.91 8.69 4.61
CA MET A 109 3.66 9.16 5.20
C MET A 109 3.97 9.83 6.52
N SER A 110 3.45 11.04 6.74
CA SER A 110 3.68 11.86 7.94
C SER A 110 2.42 12.61 8.34
N GLY A 111 2.29 12.93 9.61
CA GLY A 111 1.14 13.65 10.16
C GLY A 111 0.54 12.97 11.38
N ASP A 112 -0.51 13.57 11.92
CA ASP A 112 -1.22 13.05 13.10
C ASP A 112 -2.39 12.13 12.74
N PHE A 113 -2.80 12.13 11.47
CA PHE A 113 -3.94 11.38 10.93
C PHE A 113 -5.29 11.68 11.63
N GLN A 114 -5.30 12.71 12.47
CA GLN A 114 -6.48 13.19 13.15
C GLN A 114 -6.98 14.53 12.58
N LEU A 115 -6.05 15.40 12.21
CA LEU A 115 -6.33 16.70 11.61
C LEU A 115 -5.73 16.82 10.22
N SER A 116 -4.53 16.25 10.01
CA SER A 116 -3.86 16.30 8.72
C SER A 116 -2.81 15.21 8.58
N TYR A 117 -2.51 14.86 7.33
CA TYR A 117 -1.36 14.03 6.98
C TYR A 117 -0.86 14.40 5.58
N SER A 118 0.36 14.00 5.29
CA SER A 118 0.92 14.06 3.94
C SER A 118 1.52 12.73 3.53
N ILE A 119 1.49 12.47 2.23
CA ILE A 119 2.14 11.32 1.60
C ILE A 119 3.01 11.87 0.47
N ARG A 120 4.31 11.59 0.54
CA ARG A 120 5.27 11.93 -0.49
C ARG A 120 5.75 10.65 -1.15
N ILE A 121 5.58 10.56 -2.47
CA ILE A 121 5.96 9.42 -3.30
C ILE A 121 7.05 9.89 -4.25
N GLU A 122 8.24 9.33 -4.11
CA GLU A 122 9.39 9.58 -4.97
C GLU A 122 9.82 8.29 -5.64
N GLY A 123 10.24 8.36 -6.88
CA GLY A 123 10.75 7.18 -7.56
C GLY A 123 10.92 7.34 -9.05
N THR A 124 10.94 6.21 -9.72
CA THR A 124 11.06 6.14 -11.18
C THR A 124 10.04 5.17 -11.74
N THR A 125 9.52 5.52 -12.92
CA THR A 125 8.59 4.68 -13.68
C THR A 125 9.17 4.45 -15.07
N GLU A 126 9.08 3.21 -15.56
CA GLU A 126 9.52 2.80 -16.89
C GLU A 126 8.35 2.17 -17.66
N GLY A 127 8.41 2.20 -18.98
CA GLY A 127 7.39 1.58 -19.84
C GLY A 127 6.12 2.41 -20.04
N MET A 128 6.11 3.67 -19.59
CA MET A 128 4.98 4.59 -19.83
C MET A 128 4.92 4.94 -21.34
N PRO A 129 3.73 4.85 -21.97
CA PRO A 129 3.55 5.31 -23.36
C PRO A 129 3.94 6.79 -23.49
N GLY A 130 4.75 7.10 -24.52
CA GLY A 130 5.18 8.49 -24.79
C GLY A 130 6.36 8.99 -23.97
N SER A 131 6.95 8.20 -23.09
CA SER A 131 8.20 8.59 -22.42
C SER A 131 9.39 8.42 -23.37
N ALA A 132 9.99 9.55 -23.80
CA ALA A 132 11.08 9.57 -24.79
C ALA A 132 12.37 8.84 -24.36
N LYS A 133 12.51 8.48 -23.08
CA LYS A 133 13.70 7.83 -22.52
C LYS A 133 13.42 6.49 -21.81
N GLY A 134 12.21 5.94 -21.95
CA GLY A 134 11.84 4.69 -21.27
C GLY A 134 11.73 4.81 -19.73
N LYS A 135 12.43 5.74 -19.10
CA LYS A 135 12.45 5.97 -17.64
C LYS A 135 12.07 7.40 -17.30
N GLN A 136 11.19 7.56 -16.33
CA GLN A 136 10.65 8.85 -15.90
C GLN A 136 10.69 8.97 -14.38
N ASP A 137 11.18 10.10 -13.88
CA ASP A 137 11.10 10.43 -12.46
C ASP A 137 9.65 10.69 -12.07
N THR A 138 9.28 10.20 -10.90
CA THR A 138 7.98 10.42 -10.27
C THR A 138 8.16 11.14 -8.96
N LEU A 139 7.41 12.21 -8.78
CA LEU A 139 7.28 12.92 -7.52
C LEU A 139 5.84 13.38 -7.35
N ILE A 140 5.14 12.75 -6.42
CA ILE A 140 3.76 13.05 -6.08
C ILE A 140 3.70 13.42 -4.60
N VAL A 141 3.03 14.52 -4.32
CA VAL A 141 2.75 14.97 -2.95
C VAL A 141 1.24 15.01 -2.75
N GLN A 142 0.77 14.21 -1.82
CA GLN A 142 -0.62 14.23 -1.38
C GLN A 142 -0.69 14.88 0.00
N THR A 143 -1.58 15.85 0.15
CA THR A 143 -1.92 16.45 1.45
C THR A 143 -3.39 16.20 1.74
N ALA A 144 -3.69 15.82 2.97
CA ALA A 144 -5.04 15.55 3.41
C ALA A 144 -5.36 16.36 4.67
N LYS A 145 -6.55 16.92 4.71
CA LYS A 145 -7.06 17.69 5.84
C LYS A 145 -8.43 17.16 6.24
N TRP A 146 -8.62 16.95 7.53
CA TRP A 146 -9.94 16.68 8.09
C TRP A 146 -10.74 17.98 8.08
N ALA A 147 -11.90 17.96 7.45
CA ALA A 147 -12.73 19.14 7.27
C ALA A 147 -13.92 19.18 8.24
N SER A 148 -14.59 18.03 8.46
CA SER A 148 -15.73 17.98 9.38
C SER A 148 -16.05 16.57 9.85
N ALA A 149 -16.79 16.47 10.97
CA ALA A 149 -17.32 15.21 11.47
C ALA A 149 -18.46 14.66 10.60
N THR A 150 -19.15 15.53 9.87
CA THR A 150 -20.28 15.18 9.02
C THR A 150 -19.87 15.25 7.57
N CYS A 151 -20.18 14.20 6.81
CA CYS A 151 -19.91 14.17 5.38
C CYS A 151 -20.96 14.97 4.61
N PRO A 152 -20.53 15.88 3.71
CA PRO A 152 -21.44 16.73 2.94
C PRO A 152 -22.07 15.99 1.76
N ASN A 153 -23.05 16.62 1.13
CA ASN A 153 -23.59 16.22 -0.18
C ASN A 153 -24.08 14.78 -0.26
N GLY A 154 -24.62 14.23 0.84
CA GLY A 154 -25.13 12.87 0.89
C GLY A 154 -24.05 11.78 0.76
N MET A 155 -22.79 12.12 0.99
CA MET A 155 -21.70 11.13 1.10
C MET A 155 -21.94 10.23 2.30
N LYS A 156 -21.70 8.95 2.11
CA LYS A 156 -21.75 7.92 3.16
C LYS A 156 -20.34 7.44 3.50
N PRO A 157 -20.11 6.87 4.68
CA PRO A 157 -18.83 6.24 4.99
C PRO A 157 -18.38 5.27 3.88
N GLY A 158 -17.12 5.41 3.47
CA GLY A 158 -16.54 4.67 2.35
C GLY A 158 -16.70 5.31 0.98
N ASP A 159 -17.45 6.42 0.87
CA ASP A 159 -17.53 7.18 -0.38
C ASP A 159 -16.26 8.01 -0.58
N PHE A 160 -15.77 8.01 -1.81
CA PHE A 160 -14.71 8.89 -2.27
C PHE A 160 -15.04 9.44 -3.65
N THR A 161 -14.51 10.62 -3.95
CA THR A 161 -14.67 11.24 -5.26
C THR A 161 -13.43 11.02 -6.11
N LEU A 162 -13.64 10.79 -7.40
CA LEU A 162 -12.57 10.82 -8.40
C LEU A 162 -12.53 12.19 -9.09
N PRO A 163 -11.45 12.52 -9.79
CA PRO A 163 -11.39 13.70 -10.65
C PRO A 163 -12.60 13.75 -11.58
N GLY A 164 -13.21 14.93 -11.70
CA GLY A 164 -14.46 15.09 -12.43
C GLY A 164 -15.75 14.90 -11.59
N GLY A 165 -15.60 14.70 -10.27
CA GLY A 165 -16.74 14.65 -9.33
C GLY A 165 -17.48 13.30 -9.27
N MET A 166 -16.98 12.29 -9.94
CA MET A 166 -17.56 10.95 -9.90
C MET A 166 -17.40 10.34 -8.52
N LYS A 167 -18.49 9.87 -7.92
CA LYS A 167 -18.48 9.22 -6.61
C LYS A 167 -18.36 7.71 -6.73
N PHE A 168 -17.51 7.13 -5.89
CA PHE A 168 -17.40 5.69 -5.71
C PHE A 168 -17.47 5.35 -4.23
N ASN A 169 -17.93 4.14 -3.93
CA ASN A 169 -17.88 3.59 -2.57
C ASN A 169 -16.93 2.39 -2.53
N ILE A 170 -16.20 2.24 -1.44
CA ILE A 170 -15.26 1.12 -1.27
C ILE A 170 -15.91 -0.25 -1.43
N GLN A 171 -17.17 -0.39 -1.06
CA GLN A 171 -17.91 -1.64 -1.24
C GLN A 171 -18.13 -1.97 -2.72
N GLN A 172 -18.37 -0.96 -3.55
CA GLN A 172 -18.49 -1.14 -5.00
C GLN A 172 -17.13 -1.55 -5.60
N ALA A 173 -16.03 -0.92 -5.17
CA ALA A 173 -14.69 -1.28 -5.61
C ALA A 173 -14.37 -2.75 -5.27
N LYS A 174 -14.70 -3.20 -4.07
CA LYS A 174 -14.53 -4.60 -3.64
C LYS A 174 -15.40 -5.59 -4.45
N GLN A 175 -16.60 -5.20 -4.82
CA GLN A 175 -17.49 -6.02 -5.67
C GLN A 175 -16.93 -6.15 -7.08
N LEU A 176 -16.47 -5.05 -7.68
CA LEU A 176 -15.81 -5.07 -9.00
C LEU A 176 -14.57 -5.97 -9.01
N GLN A 177 -13.74 -5.89 -7.98
CA GLN A 177 -12.58 -6.77 -7.85
C GLN A 177 -12.96 -8.26 -7.83
N LYS A 178 -14.07 -8.63 -7.17
CA LYS A 178 -14.57 -10.01 -7.14
C LYS A 178 -15.10 -10.50 -8.49
N LEU A 179 -15.67 -9.58 -9.29
CA LEU A 179 -16.22 -9.91 -10.62
C LEU A 179 -15.11 -10.02 -11.67
N LEU A 180 -13.94 -9.50 -11.40
CA LEU A 180 -12.77 -9.50 -12.29
C LEU A 180 -11.62 -10.36 -11.74
N PRO A 181 -11.86 -11.63 -11.33
CA PRO A 181 -10.84 -12.46 -10.66
C PRO A 181 -9.63 -12.77 -11.52
N ASN A 182 -9.68 -12.50 -12.83
CA ASN A 182 -8.66 -12.84 -13.82
C ASN A 182 -7.96 -11.64 -14.49
N ILE A 183 -8.17 -10.42 -14.03
CA ILE A 183 -7.26 -9.35 -14.41
C ILE A 183 -5.98 -9.50 -13.59
N GLN A 184 -5.26 -10.58 -13.88
CA GLN A 184 -3.84 -10.63 -13.62
C GLN A 184 -3.23 -9.58 -14.55
N ILE A 185 -2.82 -8.47 -13.96
CA ILE A 185 -1.95 -7.51 -14.62
C ILE A 185 -0.61 -8.23 -14.78
N ARG A 186 -0.51 -9.02 -15.88
CA ARG A 186 0.73 -9.69 -16.29
C ARG A 186 1.63 -8.70 -16.99
#